data_6613edfc98c9f645af640d70781a88bc
#
_entry.id   6613edfc98c9f645af640d70781a88bc
#
_cell.length_a   1.000
_cell.length_b   1.000
_cell.length_c   1.000
_cell.angle_alpha   90.00
_cell.angle_beta   90.00
_cell.angle_gamma   90.00
#
_symmetry.space_group_name_H-M   'P 1'
#
loop_
_entity.id
_entity.type
_entity.pdbx_description
1 polymer ?
#
loop_
_entity_poly.entity_id
_entity_poly.type
_entity_poly.pdbx_seq_one_letter_code
_entity_poly.pdbx_strand_id
1 'polypeptide(L)'
;MTKTAFLFAGQGAQYLGMGRDLYDQYPIVKETIDQASQVLGYDLRYLIDTEEEKLNQTRYTQPAILATSVAIYRLLQEKGYQPDMVAGLSLGEYSALVASGALDFEDAVALVAKRGAYMEEAAPAGSGKMVAVLNTPVEVIEEACQKASELGVVTPANYNTPAQIVIGGEVVAVDRAVELLQEAGAKRLIPLKVSGPFHTALLEPASQKLAETLAQVSFSDFTCPLVGNTEATVMKKEDIVQLLTRQVKEPVRFYESIAVMQEAGVTNFIEIGPGKVLSGFVKKIDKTAKLANVEDQARLEALLGN
;
A
#
# COMPACT_ATOMS: atom_id res chain seq x y z
N MET A 1 -14.53 -17.85 -17.38
CA MET A 1 -14.93 -17.59 -15.97
C MET A 1 -14.44 -16.20 -15.58
N THR A 2 -15.22 -15.46 -14.84
CA THR A 2 -14.87 -14.12 -14.36
C THR A 2 -13.81 -14.25 -13.27
N LYS A 3 -12.65 -13.58 -13.42
CA LYS A 3 -11.60 -13.59 -12.42
C LYS A 3 -11.72 -12.40 -11.46
N THR A 4 -11.41 -12.64 -10.20
CA THR A 4 -11.46 -11.64 -9.12
C THR A 4 -10.07 -11.41 -8.54
N ALA A 5 -9.65 -10.16 -8.45
CA ALA A 5 -8.46 -9.78 -7.71
C ALA A 5 -8.83 -9.17 -6.35
N PHE A 6 -8.03 -9.47 -5.34
CA PHE A 6 -8.07 -8.77 -4.06
C PHE A 6 -6.96 -7.71 -4.02
N LEU A 7 -7.35 -6.49 -3.64
CA LEU A 7 -6.45 -5.36 -3.50
C LEU A 7 -6.37 -4.95 -2.03
N PHE A 8 -5.15 -4.74 -1.55
CA PHE A 8 -4.91 -4.45 -0.14
C PHE A 8 -4.45 -3.00 0.07
N ALA A 9 -5.17 -2.31 0.96
CA ALA A 9 -4.92 -0.90 1.30
C ALA A 9 -3.52 -0.67 1.87
N GLY A 10 -2.98 0.49 1.57
CA GLY A 10 -1.70 0.99 2.09
C GLY A 10 -1.85 2.09 3.13
N GLN A 11 -0.71 2.63 3.56
CA GLN A 11 -0.64 3.73 4.52
C GLN A 11 -1.39 4.96 4.00
N GLY A 12 -2.09 5.64 4.89
CA GLY A 12 -2.98 6.75 4.59
C GLY A 12 -4.46 6.37 4.62
N ALA A 13 -4.77 5.06 4.56
CA ALA A 13 -6.14 4.55 4.64
C ALA A 13 -6.66 4.40 6.08
N GLN A 14 -5.78 4.39 7.08
CA GLN A 14 -6.13 4.20 8.48
C GLN A 14 -7.02 5.31 9.03
N TYR A 15 -7.91 4.92 9.92
CA TYR A 15 -8.73 5.85 10.71
C TYR A 15 -9.04 5.25 12.09
N LEU A 16 -9.33 6.11 13.03
CA LEU A 16 -9.65 5.72 14.41
C LEU A 16 -10.86 4.79 14.42
N GLY A 17 -10.73 3.64 15.08
CA GLY A 17 -11.81 2.65 15.16
C GLY A 17 -11.98 1.75 13.95
N MET A 18 -11.09 1.77 12.95
CA MET A 18 -11.22 0.93 11.75
C MET A 18 -11.42 -0.55 12.11
N GLY A 19 -12.39 -1.19 11.46
CA GLY A 19 -12.69 -2.62 11.64
C GLY A 19 -13.31 -3.00 12.98
N ARG A 20 -13.73 -2.04 13.83
CA ARG A 20 -14.25 -2.32 15.17
C ARG A 20 -15.51 -3.16 15.16
N ASP A 21 -16.46 -2.86 14.31
CA ASP A 21 -17.71 -3.61 14.20
C ASP A 21 -17.48 -5.06 13.77
N LEU A 22 -16.53 -5.30 12.86
CA LEU A 22 -16.13 -6.66 12.47
C LEU A 22 -15.40 -7.40 13.60
N TYR A 23 -14.56 -6.70 14.35
CA TYR A 23 -13.89 -7.25 15.52
C TYR A 23 -14.89 -7.73 16.58
N ASP A 24 -15.94 -6.96 16.84
CA ASP A 24 -16.96 -7.29 17.83
C ASP A 24 -17.87 -8.44 17.39
N GLN A 25 -18.09 -8.63 16.09
CA GLN A 25 -19.05 -9.58 15.55
C GLN A 25 -18.44 -10.91 15.10
N TYR A 26 -17.18 -10.93 14.66
CA TYR A 26 -16.58 -12.12 14.05
C TYR A 26 -15.36 -12.61 14.82
N PRO A 27 -15.43 -13.85 15.38
CA PRO A 27 -14.30 -14.42 16.11
C PRO A 27 -12.98 -14.42 15.35
N ILE A 28 -13.00 -14.73 14.05
CA ILE A 28 -11.77 -14.76 13.23
C ILE A 28 -11.10 -13.39 13.14
N VAL A 29 -11.88 -12.30 13.11
CA VAL A 29 -11.35 -10.93 13.10
C VAL A 29 -10.70 -10.61 14.44
N LYS A 30 -11.41 -10.92 15.54
CA LYS A 30 -10.89 -10.73 16.90
C LYS A 30 -9.60 -11.52 17.12
N GLU A 31 -9.58 -12.80 16.79
CA GLU A 31 -8.42 -13.67 16.92
C GLU A 31 -7.22 -13.14 16.14
N THR A 32 -7.44 -12.65 14.93
CA THR A 32 -6.38 -12.09 14.08
C THR A 32 -5.77 -10.81 14.69
N ILE A 33 -6.60 -9.90 15.17
CA ILE A 33 -6.12 -8.66 15.81
C ILE A 33 -5.42 -8.98 17.14
N ASP A 34 -5.96 -9.90 17.93
CA ASP A 34 -5.36 -10.34 19.21
C ASP A 34 -4.01 -11.03 18.96
N GLN A 35 -3.89 -11.84 17.92
CA GLN A 35 -2.63 -12.45 17.47
C GLN A 35 -1.58 -11.37 17.11
N ALA A 36 -1.98 -10.35 16.38
CA ALA A 36 -1.09 -9.22 16.07
C ALA A 36 -0.63 -8.48 17.34
N SER A 37 -1.54 -8.29 18.31
CA SER A 37 -1.21 -7.67 19.59
C SER A 37 -0.16 -8.47 20.36
N GLN A 38 -0.24 -9.80 20.36
CA GLN A 38 0.77 -10.65 20.98
C GLN A 38 2.14 -10.49 20.34
N VAL A 39 2.22 -10.45 19.01
CA VAL A 39 3.47 -10.25 18.28
C VAL A 39 4.07 -8.87 18.56
N LEU A 40 3.22 -7.85 18.62
CA LEU A 40 3.66 -6.45 18.79
C LEU A 40 4.02 -6.11 20.25
N GLY A 41 3.46 -6.83 21.21
CA GLY A 41 3.67 -6.58 22.64
C GLY A 41 2.85 -5.41 23.20
N TYR A 42 1.81 -4.99 22.49
CA TYR A 42 0.83 -3.99 22.95
C TYR A 42 -0.57 -4.32 22.43
N ASP A 43 -1.60 -3.74 23.03
CA ASP A 43 -3.00 -3.90 22.60
C ASP A 43 -3.27 -3.08 21.34
N LEU A 44 -3.23 -3.76 20.19
CA LEU A 44 -3.44 -3.12 18.89
C LEU A 44 -4.87 -2.59 18.75
N ARG A 45 -5.89 -3.31 19.28
CA ARG A 45 -7.27 -2.86 19.23
C ARG A 45 -7.46 -1.55 19.99
N TYR A 46 -6.88 -1.47 21.19
CA TYR A 46 -6.91 -0.25 22.00
C TYR A 46 -6.22 0.92 21.26
N LEU A 47 -5.06 0.69 20.67
CA LEU A 47 -4.34 1.71 19.89
C LEU A 47 -5.19 2.24 18.72
N ILE A 48 -5.78 1.32 17.94
CA ILE A 48 -6.62 1.69 16.78
C ILE A 48 -7.86 2.47 17.22
N ASP A 49 -8.43 2.17 18.38
CA ASP A 49 -9.68 2.78 18.83
C ASP A 49 -9.48 4.12 19.55
N THR A 50 -8.31 4.35 20.16
CA THR A 50 -8.15 5.45 21.13
C THR A 50 -6.90 6.32 20.93
N GLU A 51 -5.85 5.83 20.25
CA GLU A 51 -4.56 6.52 20.17
C GLU A 51 -4.29 7.06 18.75
N GLU A 52 -5.08 8.02 18.29
CA GLU A 52 -5.03 8.56 16.93
C GLU A 52 -3.63 9.06 16.54
N GLU A 53 -2.93 9.74 17.43
CA GLU A 53 -1.58 10.25 17.17
C GLU A 53 -0.58 9.11 16.91
N LYS A 54 -0.65 8.02 17.69
CA LYS A 54 0.17 6.83 17.45
C LYS A 54 -0.24 6.12 16.17
N LEU A 55 -1.54 5.94 15.93
CA LEU A 55 -2.04 5.29 14.72
C LEU A 55 -1.50 5.95 13.45
N ASN A 56 -1.26 7.26 13.47
CA ASN A 56 -0.73 8.04 12.36
C ASN A 56 0.82 8.08 12.30
N GLN A 57 1.52 7.45 13.24
CA GLN A 57 2.96 7.24 13.13
C GLN A 57 3.26 5.97 12.33
N THR A 58 4.12 6.07 11.33
CA THR A 58 4.38 5.00 10.35
C THR A 58 4.65 3.64 10.99
N ARG A 59 5.42 3.59 12.08
CA ARG A 59 5.73 2.34 12.81
C ARG A 59 4.51 1.64 13.39
N TYR A 60 3.48 2.39 13.75
CA TYR A 60 2.21 1.85 14.27
C TYR A 60 1.16 1.71 13.19
N THR A 61 1.14 2.60 12.21
CA THR A 61 0.21 2.56 11.08
C THR A 61 0.33 1.25 10.29
N GLN A 62 1.56 0.84 9.99
CA GLN A 62 1.78 -0.31 9.11
C GLN A 62 1.28 -1.62 9.70
N PRO A 63 1.64 -2.02 10.93
CA PRO A 63 1.07 -3.23 11.52
C PRO A 63 -0.44 -3.12 11.74
N ALA A 64 -0.98 -1.94 12.05
CA ALA A 64 -2.41 -1.74 12.24
C ALA A 64 -3.21 -2.00 10.94
N ILE A 65 -2.77 -1.46 9.80
CA ILE A 65 -3.42 -1.70 8.51
C ILE A 65 -3.25 -3.16 8.08
N LEU A 66 -2.06 -3.72 8.18
CA LEU A 66 -1.82 -5.12 7.81
C LEU A 66 -2.72 -6.06 8.61
N ALA A 67 -2.77 -5.92 9.93
CA ALA A 67 -3.58 -6.78 10.78
C ALA A 67 -5.07 -6.65 10.48
N THR A 68 -5.57 -5.43 10.28
CA THR A 68 -6.97 -5.18 9.91
C THR A 68 -7.30 -5.79 8.54
N SER A 69 -6.45 -5.58 7.55
CA SER A 69 -6.64 -6.13 6.21
C SER A 69 -6.62 -7.66 6.18
N VAL A 70 -5.68 -8.28 6.88
CA VAL A 70 -5.60 -9.76 6.96
C VAL A 70 -6.78 -10.33 7.75
N ALA A 71 -7.23 -9.66 8.81
CA ALA A 71 -8.42 -10.08 9.55
C ALA A 71 -9.67 -10.11 8.65
N ILE A 72 -9.88 -9.08 7.84
CA ILE A 72 -10.98 -9.01 6.87
C ILE A 72 -10.80 -10.06 5.78
N TYR A 73 -9.59 -10.26 5.28
CA TYR A 73 -9.30 -11.30 4.31
C TYR A 73 -9.68 -12.71 4.83
N ARG A 74 -9.27 -13.04 6.05
CA ARG A 74 -9.63 -14.33 6.69
C ARG A 74 -11.14 -14.49 6.86
N LEU A 75 -11.84 -13.41 7.20
CA LEU A 75 -13.31 -13.42 7.26
C LEU A 75 -13.92 -13.69 5.88
N LEU A 76 -13.41 -13.07 4.82
CA LEU A 76 -13.88 -13.34 3.46
C LEU A 76 -13.62 -14.78 3.04
N GLN A 77 -12.49 -15.37 3.43
CA GLN A 77 -12.21 -16.79 3.19
C GLN A 77 -13.26 -17.69 3.86
N GLU A 78 -13.66 -17.42 5.13
CA GLU A 78 -14.73 -18.14 5.81
C GLU A 78 -16.08 -18.00 5.08
N LYS A 79 -16.30 -16.89 4.39
CA LYS A 79 -17.49 -16.65 3.54
C LYS A 79 -17.39 -17.27 2.15
N GLY A 80 -16.29 -17.99 1.86
CA GLY A 80 -16.11 -18.67 0.58
C GLY A 80 -15.51 -17.81 -0.55
N TYR A 81 -15.05 -16.60 -0.25
CA TYR A 81 -14.38 -15.74 -1.23
C TYR A 81 -12.89 -16.08 -1.33
N GLN A 82 -12.41 -16.27 -2.54
CA GLN A 82 -11.02 -16.54 -2.84
C GLN A 82 -10.56 -15.67 -4.01
N PRO A 83 -9.34 -15.13 -3.98
CA PRO A 83 -8.81 -14.36 -5.10
C PRO A 83 -8.19 -15.24 -6.17
N ASP A 84 -8.33 -14.85 -7.43
CA ASP A 84 -7.53 -15.39 -8.54
C ASP A 84 -6.17 -14.71 -8.63
N MET A 85 -6.07 -13.46 -8.21
CA MET A 85 -4.83 -12.68 -8.13
C MET A 85 -4.90 -11.70 -6.96
N VAL A 86 -3.75 -11.28 -6.46
CA VAL A 86 -3.66 -10.28 -5.39
C VAL A 86 -2.63 -9.19 -5.75
N ALA A 87 -2.88 -7.99 -5.23
CA ALA A 87 -1.92 -6.90 -5.20
C ALA A 87 -2.21 -6.00 -4.00
N GLY A 88 -1.25 -5.16 -3.65
CA GLY A 88 -1.43 -4.14 -2.63
C GLY A 88 -0.63 -2.90 -3.00
N LEU A 89 -0.90 -1.78 -2.34
CA LEU A 89 -0.15 -0.55 -2.53
C LEU A 89 0.81 -0.34 -1.37
N SER A 90 2.12 -0.34 -1.63
CA SER A 90 3.19 -0.14 -0.65
C SER A 90 3.08 -1.13 0.53
N LEU A 91 2.67 -0.71 1.71
CA LEU A 91 2.38 -1.58 2.86
C LEU A 91 1.42 -2.72 2.49
N GLY A 92 0.44 -2.43 1.64
CA GLY A 92 -0.57 -3.40 1.20
C GLY A 92 0.02 -4.61 0.46
N GLU A 93 1.20 -4.49 -0.15
CA GLU A 93 1.88 -5.64 -0.77
C GLU A 93 2.25 -6.72 0.26
N TYR A 94 2.55 -6.34 1.50
CA TYR A 94 2.76 -7.29 2.60
C TYR A 94 1.49 -8.03 3.00
N SER A 95 0.35 -7.33 3.03
CA SER A 95 -0.96 -7.97 3.20
C SER A 95 -1.27 -8.95 2.06
N ALA A 96 -0.94 -8.57 0.83
CA ALA A 96 -1.06 -9.44 -0.34
C ALA A 96 -0.15 -10.67 -0.27
N LEU A 97 1.07 -10.54 0.26
CA LEU A 97 1.97 -11.68 0.50
C LEU A 97 1.38 -12.67 1.50
N VAL A 98 0.72 -12.18 2.55
CA VAL A 98 0.00 -13.05 3.50
C VAL A 98 -1.18 -13.73 2.81
N ALA A 99 -2.00 -12.98 2.08
CA ALA A 99 -3.16 -13.52 1.38
C ALA A 99 -2.81 -14.55 0.31
N SER A 100 -1.65 -14.42 -0.32
CA SER A 100 -1.14 -15.37 -1.32
C SER A 100 -0.38 -16.55 -0.72
N GLY A 101 -0.32 -16.66 0.62
CA GLY A 101 0.35 -17.76 1.31
C GLY A 101 1.88 -17.67 1.34
N ALA A 102 2.47 -16.66 0.73
CA ALA A 102 3.93 -16.53 0.63
C ALA A 102 4.60 -16.07 1.94
N LEU A 103 3.86 -15.39 2.82
CA LEU A 103 4.36 -14.83 4.07
C LEU A 103 3.42 -15.21 5.23
N ASP A 104 3.99 -15.73 6.32
CA ASP A 104 3.24 -15.99 7.55
C ASP A 104 2.75 -14.69 8.18
N PHE A 105 1.55 -14.72 8.76
CA PHE A 105 0.93 -13.51 9.33
C PHE A 105 1.72 -12.92 10.51
N GLU A 106 2.18 -13.74 11.43
CA GLU A 106 2.94 -13.25 12.60
C GLU A 106 4.28 -12.66 12.16
N ASP A 107 4.94 -13.31 11.21
CA ASP A 107 6.17 -12.78 10.60
C ASP A 107 5.90 -11.47 9.87
N ALA A 108 4.79 -11.36 9.16
CA ALA A 108 4.40 -10.13 8.47
C ALA A 108 4.15 -8.96 9.44
N VAL A 109 3.47 -9.20 10.55
CA VAL A 109 3.22 -8.19 11.60
C VAL A 109 4.55 -7.66 12.16
N ALA A 110 5.46 -8.55 12.54
CA ALA A 110 6.76 -8.18 13.06
C ALA A 110 7.60 -7.43 12.01
N LEU A 111 7.57 -7.89 10.76
CA LEU A 111 8.32 -7.33 9.64
C LEU A 111 7.87 -5.90 9.32
N VAL A 112 6.56 -5.65 9.21
CA VAL A 112 6.07 -4.31 8.85
C VAL A 112 6.20 -3.29 9.99
N ALA A 113 6.19 -3.74 11.25
CA ALA A 113 6.51 -2.89 12.38
C ALA A 113 7.96 -2.37 12.28
N LYS A 114 8.91 -3.24 11.93
CA LYS A 114 10.30 -2.87 11.66
C LYS A 114 10.42 -1.98 10.42
N ARG A 115 9.75 -2.34 9.33
CA ARG A 115 9.72 -1.53 8.11
C ARG A 115 9.27 -0.10 8.40
N GLY A 116 8.19 0.08 9.13
CA GLY A 116 7.68 1.39 9.51
C GLY A 116 8.69 2.19 10.33
N ALA A 117 9.35 1.55 11.30
CA ALA A 117 10.39 2.19 12.11
C ALA A 117 11.60 2.60 11.26
N TYR A 118 12.06 1.75 10.35
CA TYR A 118 13.18 2.08 9.44
C TYR A 118 12.84 3.26 8.52
N MET A 119 11.60 3.31 8.02
CA MET A 119 11.13 4.40 7.18
C MET A 119 11.07 5.73 7.95
N GLU A 120 10.62 5.73 9.19
CA GLU A 120 10.64 6.93 10.05
C GLU A 120 12.05 7.42 10.34
N GLU A 121 12.98 6.50 10.61
CA GLU A 121 14.39 6.85 10.88
C GLU A 121 15.07 7.43 9.65
N ALA A 122 14.85 6.84 8.47
CA ALA A 122 15.47 7.28 7.23
C ALA A 122 14.90 8.61 6.72
N ALA A 123 13.62 8.85 6.94
CA ALA A 123 12.90 10.02 6.47
C ALA A 123 12.02 10.59 7.60
N PRO A 124 12.63 11.28 8.59
CA PRO A 124 11.89 11.92 9.67
C PRO A 124 10.86 12.92 9.16
N ALA A 125 9.83 13.17 9.95
CA ALA A 125 8.81 14.16 9.61
C ALA A 125 9.43 15.51 9.24
N GLY A 126 9.05 16.07 8.09
CA GLY A 126 9.60 17.31 7.56
C GLY A 126 10.91 17.19 6.77
N SER A 127 11.48 16.00 6.64
CA SER A 127 12.71 15.79 5.85
C SER A 127 12.48 15.81 4.34
N GLY A 128 11.24 15.76 3.90
CA GLY A 128 10.86 15.77 2.50
C GLY A 128 9.40 16.10 2.30
N LYS A 129 8.95 15.97 1.06
CA LYS A 129 7.63 16.38 0.62
C LYS A 129 7.11 15.47 -0.48
N MET A 130 5.80 15.28 -0.53
CA MET A 130 5.12 14.57 -1.60
C MET A 130 3.97 15.42 -2.14
N VAL A 131 3.79 15.40 -3.47
CA VAL A 131 2.75 16.15 -4.18
C VAL A 131 2.06 15.25 -5.18
N ALA A 132 0.74 15.18 -5.12
CA ALA A 132 -0.05 14.51 -6.16
C ALA A 132 -0.24 15.46 -7.36
N VAL A 133 0.16 15.01 -8.52
CA VAL A 133 0.03 15.72 -9.79
C VAL A 133 -1.12 15.09 -10.58
N LEU A 134 -2.17 15.87 -10.82
CA LEU A 134 -3.39 15.39 -11.47
C LEU A 134 -3.49 15.89 -12.92
N ASN A 135 -3.99 15.01 -13.79
CA ASN A 135 -4.33 15.34 -15.18
C ASN A 135 -3.19 16.01 -15.97
N THR A 136 -1.96 15.57 -15.70
CA THR A 136 -0.75 16.01 -16.42
C THR A 136 -0.10 14.78 -17.06
N PRO A 137 0.37 14.86 -18.33
CA PRO A 137 1.04 13.73 -18.97
C PRO A 137 2.25 13.24 -18.19
N VAL A 138 2.44 11.92 -18.13
CA VAL A 138 3.53 11.28 -17.37
C VAL A 138 4.90 11.82 -17.80
N GLU A 139 5.11 12.00 -19.10
CA GLU A 139 6.37 12.49 -19.67
C GLU A 139 6.71 13.90 -19.18
N VAL A 140 5.70 14.76 -19.03
CA VAL A 140 5.86 16.13 -18.50
C VAL A 140 6.27 16.08 -17.03
N ILE A 141 5.68 15.16 -16.25
CA ILE A 141 6.00 14.98 -14.83
C ILE A 141 7.43 14.45 -14.67
N GLU A 142 7.80 13.45 -15.43
CA GLU A 142 9.15 12.85 -15.39
C GLU A 142 10.22 13.87 -15.81
N GLU A 143 9.97 14.65 -16.85
CA GLU A 143 10.88 15.71 -17.30
C GLU A 143 11.05 16.81 -16.24
N ALA A 144 9.96 17.24 -15.59
CA ALA A 144 10.02 18.22 -14.51
C ALA A 144 10.85 17.72 -13.33
N CYS A 145 10.66 16.46 -12.93
CA CYS A 145 11.47 15.83 -11.87
C CYS A 145 12.95 15.74 -12.28
N GLN A 146 13.24 15.36 -13.51
CA GLN A 146 14.61 15.25 -14.00
C GLN A 146 15.32 16.63 -13.96
N LYS A 147 14.67 17.69 -14.42
CA LYS A 147 15.22 19.04 -14.36
C LYS A 147 15.41 19.55 -12.94
N ALA A 148 14.43 19.29 -12.06
CA ALA A 148 14.49 19.72 -10.67
C ALA A 148 15.52 18.93 -9.83
N SER A 149 15.96 17.76 -10.30
CA SER A 149 16.93 16.90 -9.60
C SER A 149 18.33 17.53 -9.48
N GLU A 150 18.60 18.63 -10.18
CA GLU A 150 19.81 19.42 -9.98
C GLU A 150 19.88 20.07 -8.58
N LEU A 151 18.71 20.26 -7.93
CA LEU A 151 18.60 20.85 -6.59
C LEU A 151 18.52 19.82 -5.47
N GLY A 152 18.40 18.55 -5.78
CA GLY A 152 18.26 17.47 -4.81
C GLY A 152 17.40 16.34 -5.32
N VAL A 153 17.12 15.36 -4.48
CA VAL A 153 16.29 14.21 -4.84
C VAL A 153 14.84 14.63 -5.09
N VAL A 154 14.33 14.36 -6.27
CA VAL A 154 12.90 14.40 -6.60
C VAL A 154 12.59 13.43 -7.73
N THR A 155 11.62 12.57 -7.54
CA THR A 155 11.22 11.54 -8.51
C THR A 155 9.71 11.29 -8.43
N PRO A 156 9.09 10.73 -9.48
CA PRO A 156 7.83 10.06 -9.32
C PRO A 156 7.96 8.96 -8.26
N ALA A 157 7.04 8.92 -7.33
CA ALA A 157 7.01 7.97 -6.22
C ALA A 157 5.86 6.96 -6.34
N ASN A 158 4.72 7.36 -6.90
CA ASN A 158 3.57 6.52 -7.14
C ASN A 158 2.94 6.81 -8.49
N TYR A 159 2.82 5.79 -9.31
CA TYR A 159 2.03 5.79 -10.54
C TYR A 159 0.67 5.18 -10.22
N ASN A 160 -0.25 5.98 -9.65
CA ASN A 160 -1.53 5.49 -9.13
C ASN A 160 -2.57 5.25 -10.22
N THR A 161 -2.73 6.21 -11.12
CA THR A 161 -3.53 6.12 -12.34
C THR A 161 -2.82 6.89 -13.46
N PRO A 162 -3.17 6.70 -14.73
CA PRO A 162 -2.61 7.53 -15.81
C PRO A 162 -2.83 9.04 -15.61
N ALA A 163 -3.85 9.41 -14.80
CA ALA A 163 -4.19 10.80 -14.49
C ALA A 163 -3.74 11.24 -13.09
N GLN A 164 -3.03 10.42 -12.34
CA GLN A 164 -2.56 10.75 -10.99
C GLN A 164 -1.21 10.10 -10.70
N ILE A 165 -0.17 10.92 -10.71
CA ILE A 165 1.20 10.57 -10.35
C ILE A 165 1.58 11.36 -9.09
N VAL A 166 2.17 10.70 -8.11
CA VAL A 166 2.72 11.36 -6.92
C VAL A 166 4.22 11.52 -7.11
N ILE A 167 4.71 12.74 -6.95
CA ILE A 167 6.15 13.03 -6.90
C ILE A 167 6.59 13.22 -5.46
N GLY A 168 7.82 12.85 -5.16
CA GLY A 168 8.38 12.98 -3.81
C GLY A 168 9.87 13.23 -3.82
N GLY A 169 10.38 13.77 -2.72
CA GLY A 169 11.79 14.06 -2.57
C GLY A 169 12.10 15.12 -1.52
N GLU A 170 13.27 15.75 -1.67
CA GLU A 170 13.66 16.88 -0.84
C GLU A 170 12.81 18.11 -1.13
N VAL A 171 12.48 18.86 -0.09
CA VAL A 171 11.54 20.00 -0.19
C VAL A 171 11.91 20.97 -1.31
N VAL A 172 13.16 21.40 -1.40
CA VAL A 172 13.65 22.35 -2.42
C VAL A 172 13.48 21.79 -3.83
N ALA A 173 13.82 20.51 -4.03
CA ALA A 173 13.73 19.86 -5.32
C ALA A 173 12.27 19.61 -5.73
N VAL A 174 11.40 19.20 -4.81
CA VAL A 174 9.97 19.04 -5.08
C VAL A 174 9.33 20.40 -5.40
N ASP A 175 9.65 21.46 -4.66
CA ASP A 175 9.14 22.79 -4.94
C ASP A 175 9.55 23.28 -6.34
N ARG A 176 10.79 23.01 -6.75
CA ARG A 176 11.24 23.33 -8.11
C ARG A 176 10.49 22.51 -9.17
N ALA A 177 10.26 21.22 -8.92
CA ALA A 177 9.47 20.41 -9.85
C ALA A 177 8.02 20.93 -9.98
N VAL A 178 7.41 21.37 -8.88
CA VAL A 178 6.08 21.98 -8.89
C VAL A 178 6.06 23.26 -9.73
N GLU A 179 7.05 24.14 -9.60
CA GLU A 179 7.16 25.34 -10.43
C GLU A 179 7.24 24.98 -11.93
N LEU A 180 8.11 24.03 -12.28
CA LEU A 180 8.27 23.56 -13.67
C LEU A 180 6.98 22.96 -14.23
N LEU A 181 6.24 22.20 -13.39
CA LEU A 181 4.94 21.64 -13.76
C LEU A 181 3.89 22.73 -13.99
N GLN A 182 3.86 23.77 -13.17
CA GLN A 182 2.98 24.93 -13.35
C GLN A 182 3.32 25.69 -14.65
N GLU A 183 4.59 25.90 -14.91
CA GLU A 183 5.06 26.51 -16.17
C GLU A 183 4.65 25.67 -17.40
N ALA A 184 4.62 24.34 -17.27
CA ALA A 184 4.16 23.42 -18.31
C ALA A 184 2.63 23.29 -18.41
N GLY A 185 1.87 24.02 -17.60
CA GLY A 185 0.42 24.06 -17.65
C GLY A 185 -0.32 23.13 -16.68
N ALA A 186 0.38 22.46 -15.77
CA ALA A 186 -0.27 21.66 -14.72
C ALA A 186 -1.09 22.56 -13.79
N LYS A 187 -2.36 22.16 -13.55
CA LYS A 187 -3.32 23.01 -12.80
C LYS A 187 -3.64 22.46 -11.42
N ARG A 188 -3.53 21.14 -11.22
CA ARG A 188 -3.91 20.46 -9.98
C ARG A 188 -2.70 19.75 -9.39
N LEU A 189 -2.08 20.39 -8.43
CA LEU A 189 -0.91 19.94 -7.68
C LEU A 189 -1.28 19.97 -6.21
N ILE A 190 -1.45 18.80 -5.58
CA ILE A 190 -1.99 18.67 -4.23
C ILE A 190 -0.89 18.18 -3.30
N PRO A 191 -0.37 19.02 -2.38
CA PRO A 191 0.53 18.56 -1.34
C PRO A 191 -0.13 17.48 -0.47
N LEU A 192 0.59 16.39 -0.23
CA LEU A 192 0.09 15.29 0.59
C LEU A 192 0.52 15.47 2.05
N LYS A 193 -0.38 15.13 2.97
CA LYS A 193 -0.07 15.03 4.40
C LYS A 193 0.55 13.66 4.68
N VAL A 194 1.85 13.54 4.44
CA VAL A 194 2.60 12.30 4.66
C VAL A 194 3.77 12.55 5.61
N SER A 195 4.21 11.51 6.29
CA SER A 195 5.29 11.58 7.27
C SER A 195 6.68 11.68 6.63
N GLY A 196 6.85 11.37 5.35
CA GLY A 196 8.14 11.44 4.67
C GLY A 196 8.06 11.21 3.17
N PRO A 197 9.19 11.43 2.44
CA PRO A 197 9.30 11.27 0.99
C PRO A 197 9.51 9.79 0.60
N PHE A 198 8.51 8.96 0.87
CA PHE A 198 8.57 7.51 0.64
C PHE A 198 8.69 7.16 -0.84
N HIS A 199 9.23 5.99 -1.14
CA HIS A 199 9.47 5.51 -2.51
C HIS A 199 10.40 6.40 -3.32
N THR A 200 11.37 7.01 -2.66
CA THR A 200 12.45 7.79 -3.25
C THR A 200 13.81 7.30 -2.74
N ALA A 201 14.89 7.73 -3.39
CA ALA A 201 16.26 7.38 -2.99
C ALA A 201 16.62 7.82 -1.56
N LEU A 202 15.87 8.75 -0.96
CA LEU A 202 16.04 9.16 0.43
C LEU A 202 15.76 8.03 1.42
N LEU A 203 15.06 6.98 1.02
CA LEU A 203 14.78 5.79 1.80
C LEU A 203 15.89 4.72 1.71
N GLU A 204 17.02 4.99 1.07
CA GLU A 204 18.14 4.04 0.98
C GLU A 204 18.55 3.45 2.34
N PRO A 205 18.68 4.23 3.43
CA PRO A 205 19.02 3.65 4.74
C PRO A 205 17.97 2.67 5.25
N ALA A 206 16.68 2.94 5.01
CA ALA A 206 15.60 2.02 5.37
C ALA A 206 15.66 0.74 4.53
N SER A 207 15.94 0.87 3.23
CA SER A 207 16.11 -0.25 2.30
C SER A 207 17.22 -1.21 2.77
N GLN A 208 18.36 -0.69 3.22
CA GLN A 208 19.47 -1.49 3.71
C GLN A 208 19.11 -2.26 4.99
N LYS A 209 18.51 -1.61 5.97
CA LYS A 209 18.05 -2.27 7.21
C LYS A 209 16.96 -3.31 6.91
N LEU A 210 16.05 -2.99 6.00
CA LEU A 210 14.99 -3.90 5.58
C LEU A 210 15.54 -5.14 4.89
N ALA A 211 16.56 -5.00 4.05
CA ALA A 211 17.24 -6.14 3.41
C ALA A 211 17.79 -7.13 4.43
N GLU A 212 18.44 -6.65 5.48
CA GLU A 212 18.97 -7.48 6.57
C GLU A 212 17.84 -8.21 7.31
N THR A 213 16.73 -7.52 7.58
CA THR A 213 15.57 -8.11 8.23
C THR A 213 14.89 -9.16 7.33
N LEU A 214 14.69 -8.86 6.04
CA LEU A 214 14.09 -9.77 5.07
C LEU A 214 14.90 -11.04 4.88
N ALA A 215 16.23 -10.98 4.98
CA ALA A 215 17.10 -12.15 4.90
C ALA A 215 16.86 -13.18 6.02
N GLN A 216 16.22 -12.78 7.12
CA GLN A 216 15.88 -13.65 8.26
C GLN A 216 14.44 -14.18 8.19
N VAL A 217 13.65 -13.74 7.21
CA VAL A 217 12.24 -14.16 7.04
C VAL A 217 12.17 -15.35 6.08
N SER A 218 11.37 -16.34 6.44
CA SER A 218 11.07 -17.48 5.56
C SER A 218 9.85 -17.19 4.71
N PHE A 219 10.01 -17.32 3.39
CA PHE A 219 8.91 -17.19 2.44
C PHE A 219 8.53 -18.55 1.86
N SER A 220 7.22 -18.73 1.63
CA SER A 220 6.63 -19.91 1.01
C SER A 220 6.28 -19.67 -0.46
N ASP A 221 5.87 -20.73 -1.16
CA ASP A 221 5.37 -20.61 -2.52
C ASP A 221 4.01 -19.90 -2.55
N PHE A 222 3.74 -19.19 -3.62
CA PHE A 222 2.46 -18.50 -3.82
C PHE A 222 1.33 -19.49 -4.08
N THR A 223 0.20 -19.34 -3.39
CA THR A 223 -1.05 -20.08 -3.66
C THR A 223 -1.91 -19.40 -4.73
N CYS A 224 -1.73 -18.12 -4.95
CA CYS A 224 -2.27 -17.36 -6.08
C CYS A 224 -1.27 -16.30 -6.53
N PRO A 225 -1.29 -15.88 -7.80
CA PRO A 225 -0.37 -14.88 -8.32
C PRO A 225 -0.49 -13.53 -7.59
N LEU A 226 0.65 -12.94 -7.25
CA LEU A 226 0.77 -11.58 -6.73
C LEU A 226 1.46 -10.70 -7.77
N VAL A 227 0.86 -9.55 -8.11
CA VAL A 227 1.49 -8.55 -8.96
C VAL A 227 2.19 -7.51 -8.09
N GLY A 228 3.51 -7.38 -8.25
CA GLY A 228 4.35 -6.56 -7.40
C GLY A 228 4.37 -5.09 -7.77
N ASN A 229 4.63 -4.23 -6.78
CA ASN A 229 4.68 -2.77 -6.96
C ASN A 229 5.87 -2.28 -7.77
N THR A 230 7.02 -2.93 -7.62
CA THR A 230 8.31 -2.43 -8.14
C THR A 230 8.45 -2.59 -9.66
N GLU A 231 8.03 -3.72 -10.19
CA GLU A 231 8.16 -4.08 -11.61
C GLU A 231 6.83 -4.23 -12.34
N ALA A 232 5.71 -4.20 -11.61
CA ALA A 232 4.37 -4.46 -12.16
C ALA A 232 4.30 -5.80 -12.91
N THR A 233 4.89 -6.84 -12.33
CA THR A 233 4.92 -8.19 -12.87
C THR A 233 4.48 -9.20 -11.81
N VAL A 234 4.09 -10.40 -12.24
CA VAL A 234 3.81 -11.49 -11.31
C VAL A 234 5.11 -11.87 -10.58
N MET A 235 5.07 -11.76 -9.26
CA MET A 235 6.22 -11.97 -8.39
C MET A 235 6.56 -13.45 -8.30
N LYS A 236 7.85 -13.78 -8.35
CA LYS A 236 8.36 -15.11 -8.06
C LYS A 236 8.92 -15.17 -6.64
N LYS A 237 8.88 -16.34 -6.03
CA LYS A 237 9.36 -16.55 -4.67
C LYS A 237 10.81 -16.12 -4.48
N GLU A 238 11.66 -16.48 -5.42
CA GLU A 238 13.09 -16.16 -5.39
C GLU A 238 13.40 -14.65 -5.45
N ASP A 239 12.45 -13.86 -5.96
CA ASP A 239 12.61 -12.41 -6.14
C ASP A 239 12.05 -11.58 -4.97
N ILE A 240 11.31 -12.21 -4.04
CA ILE A 240 10.58 -11.49 -2.96
C ILE A 240 11.51 -10.56 -2.18
N VAL A 241 12.61 -11.07 -1.66
CA VAL A 241 13.54 -10.29 -0.83
C VAL A 241 14.11 -9.09 -1.59
N GLN A 242 14.55 -9.32 -2.83
CA GLN A 242 15.09 -8.26 -3.68
C GLN A 242 14.03 -7.20 -3.99
N LEU A 243 12.83 -7.63 -4.39
CA LEU A 243 11.75 -6.72 -4.78
C LEU A 243 11.24 -5.88 -3.60
N LEU A 244 11.08 -6.47 -2.41
CA LEU A 244 10.68 -5.74 -1.22
C LEU A 244 11.76 -4.78 -0.72
N THR A 245 13.04 -5.15 -0.86
CA THR A 245 14.17 -4.28 -0.54
C THR A 245 14.16 -3.02 -1.43
N ARG A 246 13.87 -3.18 -2.70
CA ARG A 246 13.78 -2.08 -3.68
C ARG A 246 12.50 -1.25 -3.51
N GLN A 247 11.39 -1.88 -3.18
CA GLN A 247 10.06 -1.27 -3.12
C GLN A 247 10.00 -0.02 -2.23
N VAL A 248 10.71 0.00 -1.10
CA VAL A 248 10.65 1.11 -0.15
C VAL A 248 11.29 2.40 -0.68
N LYS A 249 12.20 2.29 -1.64
CA LYS A 249 12.96 3.40 -2.24
C LYS A 249 12.69 3.63 -3.73
N GLU A 250 11.89 2.79 -4.37
CA GLU A 250 11.54 2.89 -5.78
C GLU A 250 10.05 3.17 -5.97
N PRO A 251 9.63 3.70 -7.12
CA PRO A 251 8.24 4.01 -7.41
C PRO A 251 7.31 2.81 -7.31
N VAL A 252 6.10 3.05 -6.81
CA VAL A 252 5.00 2.09 -6.85
C VAL A 252 4.28 2.20 -8.20
N ARG A 253 4.27 1.13 -8.99
CA ARG A 253 3.69 1.04 -10.34
C ARG A 253 2.27 0.47 -10.29
N PHE A 254 1.35 1.17 -9.63
CA PHE A 254 0.04 0.61 -9.31
C PHE A 254 -0.83 0.42 -10.56
N TYR A 255 -1.00 1.43 -11.42
CA TYR A 255 -1.88 1.28 -12.57
C TYR A 255 -1.33 0.28 -13.61
N GLU A 256 -0.01 0.15 -13.71
CA GLU A 256 0.62 -0.88 -14.53
C GLU A 256 0.33 -2.28 -13.96
N SER A 257 0.33 -2.43 -12.64
CA SER A 257 -0.05 -3.69 -11.97
C SER A 257 -1.51 -4.06 -12.23
N ILE A 258 -2.41 -3.09 -12.24
CA ILE A 258 -3.82 -3.32 -12.61
C ILE A 258 -3.94 -3.76 -14.08
N ALA A 259 -3.17 -3.14 -14.98
CA ALA A 259 -3.15 -3.55 -16.40
C ALA A 259 -2.73 -5.03 -16.57
N VAL A 260 -1.70 -5.48 -15.86
CA VAL A 260 -1.26 -6.89 -15.85
C VAL A 260 -2.37 -7.82 -15.38
N MET A 261 -3.12 -7.44 -14.34
CA MET A 261 -4.27 -8.22 -13.86
C MET A 261 -5.38 -8.29 -14.91
N GLN A 262 -5.68 -7.19 -15.58
CA GLN A 262 -6.69 -7.14 -16.65
C GLN A 262 -6.30 -8.01 -17.85
N GLU A 263 -5.04 -7.97 -18.26
CA GLU A 263 -4.50 -8.86 -19.31
C GLU A 263 -4.62 -10.34 -18.93
N ALA A 264 -4.53 -10.66 -17.64
CA ALA A 264 -4.76 -11.99 -17.10
C ALA A 264 -6.25 -12.38 -17.00
N GLY A 265 -7.17 -11.47 -17.36
CA GLY A 265 -8.61 -11.70 -17.39
C GLY A 265 -9.36 -11.29 -16.11
N VAL A 266 -8.74 -10.54 -15.23
CA VAL A 266 -9.41 -9.98 -14.04
C VAL A 266 -10.37 -8.86 -14.45
N THR A 267 -11.63 -8.99 -14.03
CA THR A 267 -12.68 -7.99 -14.28
C THR A 267 -13.36 -7.51 -12.99
N ASN A 268 -13.16 -8.24 -11.89
CA ASN A 268 -13.70 -7.90 -10.59
C ASN A 268 -12.55 -7.58 -9.64
N PHE A 269 -12.68 -6.50 -8.88
CA PHE A 269 -11.70 -6.11 -7.87
C PHE A 269 -12.40 -5.88 -6.52
N ILE A 270 -11.89 -6.51 -5.49
CA ILE A 270 -12.36 -6.32 -4.11
C ILE A 270 -11.23 -5.71 -3.31
N GLU A 271 -11.40 -4.47 -2.87
CA GLU A 271 -10.47 -3.82 -1.96
C GLU A 271 -10.72 -4.25 -0.52
N ILE A 272 -9.67 -4.69 0.16
CA ILE A 272 -9.72 -5.23 1.51
C ILE A 272 -8.89 -4.35 2.45
N GLY A 273 -9.50 -3.96 3.56
CA GLY A 273 -8.90 -3.08 4.54
C GLY A 273 -9.60 -1.74 4.63
N PRO A 274 -9.05 -0.78 5.41
CA PRO A 274 -9.69 0.52 5.61
C PRO A 274 -9.78 1.34 4.32
N GLY A 275 -10.90 2.00 4.12
CA GLY A 275 -11.12 2.92 3.00
C GLY A 275 -11.44 2.25 1.66
N LYS A 276 -11.40 3.07 0.59
CA LYS A 276 -11.72 2.67 -0.78
C LYS A 276 -10.87 3.40 -1.83
N VAL A 277 -9.65 3.74 -1.47
CA VAL A 277 -8.73 4.50 -2.33
C VAL A 277 -8.35 3.71 -3.58
N LEU A 278 -8.04 2.43 -3.42
CA LEU A 278 -7.63 1.56 -4.55
C LEU A 278 -8.79 1.32 -5.51
N SER A 279 -10.01 1.12 -5.00
CA SER A 279 -11.23 1.05 -5.81
C SER A 279 -11.43 2.33 -6.62
N GLY A 280 -11.15 3.48 -6.02
CA GLY A 280 -11.17 4.77 -6.71
C GLY A 280 -10.15 4.86 -7.86
N PHE A 281 -8.95 4.31 -7.67
CA PHE A 281 -7.94 4.25 -8.72
C PHE A 281 -8.36 3.30 -9.85
N VAL A 282 -8.82 2.09 -9.51
CA VAL A 282 -9.28 1.13 -10.53
C VAL A 282 -10.42 1.71 -11.36
N LYS A 283 -11.38 2.40 -10.74
CA LYS A 283 -12.50 3.06 -11.46
C LYS A 283 -12.01 4.09 -12.48
N LYS A 284 -10.91 4.78 -12.19
CA LYS A 284 -10.32 5.74 -13.14
C LYS A 284 -9.49 5.07 -14.24
N ILE A 285 -8.93 3.90 -13.95
CA ILE A 285 -8.17 3.09 -14.91
C ILE A 285 -9.15 2.37 -15.86
N ASP A 286 -10.21 1.76 -15.31
CA ASP A 286 -11.21 1.00 -16.05
C ASP A 286 -12.62 1.24 -15.48
N LYS A 287 -13.43 1.97 -16.24
CA LYS A 287 -14.82 2.26 -15.85
C LYS A 287 -15.74 1.05 -15.92
N THR A 288 -15.31 -0.02 -16.57
CA THR A 288 -16.11 -1.26 -16.76
C THR A 288 -15.84 -2.29 -15.67
N ALA A 289 -14.76 -2.13 -14.90
CA ALA A 289 -14.42 -3.03 -13.81
C ALA A 289 -15.52 -3.07 -12.75
N LYS A 290 -15.82 -4.26 -12.26
CA LYS A 290 -16.72 -4.45 -11.11
C LYS A 290 -15.90 -4.25 -9.84
N LEU A 291 -16.41 -3.38 -8.96
CA LEU A 291 -15.70 -2.96 -7.76
C LEU A 291 -16.53 -3.23 -6.52
N ALA A 292 -15.85 -3.72 -5.48
CA ALA A 292 -16.36 -3.78 -4.13
C ALA A 292 -15.23 -3.40 -3.16
N ASN A 293 -15.58 -2.99 -1.95
CA ASN A 293 -14.60 -2.83 -0.87
C ASN A 293 -15.20 -3.38 0.43
N VAL A 294 -14.35 -3.90 1.29
CA VAL A 294 -14.74 -4.44 2.59
C VAL A 294 -13.85 -3.83 3.67
N GLU A 295 -14.41 -2.93 4.45
CA GLU A 295 -13.77 -2.28 5.59
C GLU A 295 -14.58 -2.39 6.88
N ASP A 296 -15.90 -2.63 6.76
CA ASP A 296 -16.86 -2.65 7.85
C ASP A 296 -18.01 -3.63 7.57
N GLN A 297 -18.90 -3.79 8.53
CA GLN A 297 -20.07 -4.68 8.43
C GLN A 297 -20.98 -4.30 7.26
N ALA A 298 -21.25 -3.02 7.05
CA ALA A 298 -22.14 -2.57 5.98
C ALA A 298 -21.59 -2.95 4.60
N ARG A 299 -20.28 -2.81 4.39
CA ARG A 299 -19.63 -3.20 3.14
C ARG A 299 -19.55 -4.71 2.95
N LEU A 300 -19.34 -5.45 4.03
CA LEU A 300 -19.41 -6.91 3.99
C LEU A 300 -20.81 -7.38 3.57
N GLU A 301 -21.86 -6.86 4.19
CA GLU A 301 -23.23 -7.20 3.84
C GLU A 301 -23.58 -6.85 2.39
N ALA A 302 -23.11 -5.70 1.90
CA ALA A 302 -23.29 -5.31 0.51
C ALA A 302 -22.60 -6.31 -0.46
N LEU A 303 -21.43 -6.81 -0.13
CA LEU A 303 -20.73 -7.83 -0.92
C LEU A 303 -21.48 -9.17 -0.90
N LEU A 304 -21.94 -9.61 0.27
CA LEU A 304 -22.64 -10.90 0.44
C LEU A 304 -24.04 -10.92 -0.17
N GLY A 305 -24.67 -9.75 -0.33
CA GLY A 305 -26.01 -9.61 -0.91
C GLY A 305 -26.05 -9.53 -2.44
N ASN A 306 -24.91 -9.53 -3.11
CA ASN A 306 -24.78 -9.41 -4.57
C ASN A 306 -24.59 -10.77 -5.25
#